data_82e928e376d79cd859e86a052e169480
#
_entry.id   82e928e376d79cd859e86a052e169480
#
_cell.length_a   1.000
_cell.length_b   1.000
_cell.length_c   1.000
_cell.angle_alpha   90.00
_cell.angle_beta   90.00
_cell.angle_gamma   90.00
#
_symmetry.space_group_name_H-M   'P 1'
#
loop_
_entity.id
_entity.type
_entity.pdbx_description
1 polymer ?
#
loop_
_entity_poly.entity_id
_entity_poly.type
_entity_poly.pdbx_seq_one_letter_code
_entity_poly.pdbx_strand_id
1 'polypeptide(L)'
;QVRKKDSGEIFAMKVLKKDHVVRRNQVEHTMTERRILENIKHPFVVSLRYAFQTTQKLYMVFDFFNGGELFHYLSTGGRFSPERAMFYGAEITMALGHLHSLNIVYRDLKPENLLLDAEGHIKVTDFGLSKQGVVDDNVKSFCGTPEYLAPEILKRETYGKVVDWW
;
A
#
# COMPACT_ATOMS: atom_id res chain seq x y z
N GLN A 1 12.61 10.27 5.73
CA GLN A 1 12.69 10.14 7.18
C GLN A 1 12.58 11.52 7.84
N VAL A 2 11.80 11.63 8.93
CA VAL A 2 11.65 12.85 9.73
C VAL A 2 11.68 12.51 11.22
N ARG A 3 12.02 13.50 12.05
CA ARG A 3 12.05 13.36 13.51
C ARG A 3 11.00 14.29 14.13
N LYS A 4 10.15 13.76 14.99
CA LYS A 4 9.21 14.55 15.78
C LYS A 4 9.97 15.37 16.83
N LYS A 5 9.72 16.69 16.89
CA LYS A 5 10.56 17.62 17.66
C LYS A 5 10.45 17.45 19.18
N ASP A 6 9.27 17.10 19.66
CA ASP A 6 8.95 16.98 21.09
C ASP A 6 9.34 15.63 21.68
N SER A 7 9.17 14.53 20.93
CA SER A 7 9.45 13.17 21.42
C SER A 7 10.76 12.56 20.91
N GLY A 8 11.32 13.10 19.82
CA GLY A 8 12.49 12.52 19.16
C GLY A 8 12.20 11.30 18.29
N GLU A 9 10.94 10.83 18.24
CA GLU A 9 10.53 9.69 17.43
C GLU A 9 10.77 9.89 15.93
N ILE A 10 11.12 8.80 15.26
CA ILE A 10 11.39 8.78 13.83
C ILE A 10 10.15 8.29 13.06
N PHE A 11 9.81 8.99 12.00
CA PHE A 11 8.69 8.70 11.10
C PHE A 11 9.12 8.75 9.63
N ALA A 12 8.34 8.11 8.77
CA ALA A 12 8.38 8.33 7.33
C ALA A 12 7.36 9.41 6.95
N MET A 13 7.75 10.37 6.11
CA MET A 13 6.85 11.42 5.65
C MET A 13 6.78 11.41 4.12
N LYS A 14 5.58 11.16 3.59
CA LYS A 14 5.24 11.33 2.17
C LYS A 14 4.80 12.77 1.95
N VAL A 15 5.45 13.47 1.02
CA VAL A 15 5.18 14.87 0.70
C VAL A 15 4.73 14.98 -0.75
N LEU A 16 3.53 15.49 -0.98
CA LEU A 16 2.95 15.65 -2.30
C LEU A 16 2.76 17.14 -2.61
N LYS A 17 3.20 17.60 -3.77
CA LYS A 17 2.91 18.96 -4.27
C LYS A 17 1.49 18.99 -4.85
N LYS A 18 0.64 19.88 -4.37
CA LYS A 18 -0.77 19.99 -4.81
C LYS A 18 -0.91 20.21 -6.31
N ASP A 19 -0.07 21.06 -6.89
CA ASP A 19 -0.05 21.30 -8.32
C ASP A 19 0.30 20.05 -9.15
N HIS A 20 1.19 19.18 -8.67
CA HIS A 20 1.50 17.92 -9.32
C HIS A 20 0.34 16.92 -9.20
N VAL A 21 -0.30 16.84 -8.02
CA VAL A 21 -1.47 15.97 -7.79
C VAL A 21 -2.61 16.37 -8.74
N VAL A 22 -2.88 17.69 -8.88
CA VAL A 22 -3.92 18.20 -9.80
C VAL A 22 -3.54 17.92 -11.26
N ARG A 23 -2.33 18.31 -11.69
CA ARG A 23 -1.88 18.11 -13.09
C ARG A 23 -1.88 16.64 -13.54
N ARG A 24 -1.61 15.73 -12.63
CA ARG A 24 -1.63 14.27 -12.90
C ARG A 24 -2.99 13.61 -12.68
N ASN A 25 -4.03 14.39 -12.41
CA ASN A 25 -5.37 13.90 -12.09
C ASN A 25 -5.39 12.86 -10.95
N GLN A 26 -4.53 13.06 -9.92
CA GLN A 26 -4.35 12.14 -8.80
C GLN A 26 -5.08 12.60 -7.51
N VAL A 27 -5.96 13.58 -7.60
CA VAL A 27 -6.66 14.13 -6.44
C VAL A 27 -7.50 13.05 -5.76
N GLU A 28 -8.32 12.33 -6.52
CA GLU A 28 -9.18 11.26 -6.01
C GLU A 28 -8.36 10.12 -5.39
N HIS A 29 -7.29 9.69 -6.04
CA HIS A 29 -6.39 8.64 -5.54
C HIS A 29 -5.76 9.06 -4.20
N THR A 30 -5.25 10.30 -4.11
CA THR A 30 -4.64 10.81 -2.87
C THR A 30 -5.65 10.91 -1.73
N MET A 31 -6.88 11.35 -2.01
CA MET A 31 -7.95 11.42 -1.02
C MET A 31 -8.40 10.03 -0.57
N THR A 32 -8.47 9.08 -1.49
CA THR A 32 -8.82 7.69 -1.20
C THR A 32 -7.74 7.01 -0.35
N GLU A 33 -6.46 7.16 -0.72
CA GLU A 33 -5.31 6.66 0.05
C GLU A 33 -5.39 7.15 1.51
N ARG A 34 -5.56 8.45 1.71
CA ARG A 34 -5.68 9.04 3.03
C ARG A 34 -6.87 8.44 3.81
N ARG A 35 -8.07 8.41 3.19
CA ARG A 35 -9.30 7.90 3.83
C ARG A 35 -9.18 6.45 4.25
N ILE A 36 -8.59 5.61 3.41
CA ILE A 36 -8.33 4.21 3.69
C ILE A 36 -7.41 4.10 4.90
N LEU A 37 -6.26 4.78 4.88
CA LEU A 37 -5.22 4.67 5.91
C LEU A 37 -5.62 5.30 7.26
N GLU A 38 -6.54 6.25 7.29
CA GLU A 38 -7.10 6.80 8.54
C GLU A 38 -7.94 5.77 9.31
N ASN A 39 -8.55 4.80 8.62
CA ASN A 39 -9.51 3.87 9.19
C ASN A 39 -8.97 2.44 9.36
N ILE A 40 -7.80 2.12 8.80
CA ILE A 40 -7.21 0.79 8.89
C ILE A 40 -6.28 0.69 10.10
N LYS A 41 -6.48 -0.38 10.89
CA LYS A 41 -5.55 -0.81 11.95
C LYS A 41 -5.33 -2.30 11.81
N HIS A 42 -4.18 -2.69 11.30
CA HIS A 42 -3.80 -4.10 11.14
C HIS A 42 -2.29 -4.26 11.31
N PRO A 43 -1.79 -5.32 11.97
CA PRO A 43 -0.36 -5.50 12.23
C PRO A 43 0.50 -5.50 10.96
N PHE A 44 -0.03 -5.94 9.83
CA PHE A 44 0.69 -6.05 8.56
C PHE A 44 0.32 -4.96 7.53
N VAL A 45 -0.29 -3.88 7.97
CA VAL A 45 -0.59 -2.71 7.14
C VAL A 45 0.03 -1.47 7.77
N VAL A 46 0.64 -0.60 6.95
CA VAL A 46 1.22 0.66 7.42
C VAL A 46 0.15 1.54 8.08
N SER A 47 0.49 2.18 9.20
CA SER A 47 -0.41 3.08 9.92
C SER A 47 -0.12 4.54 9.59
N LEU A 48 -1.16 5.30 9.24
CA LEU A 48 -1.10 6.75 9.12
C LEU A 48 -1.16 7.38 10.51
N ARG A 49 -0.08 8.07 10.91
CA ARG A 49 0.02 8.72 12.22
C ARG A 49 -0.49 10.15 12.21
N TYR A 50 -0.14 10.89 11.16
CA TYR A 50 -0.58 12.28 10.98
C TYR A 50 -0.81 12.58 9.51
N ALA A 51 -1.80 13.44 9.22
CA ALA A 51 -2.00 14.04 7.90
C ALA A 51 -2.27 15.53 8.07
N PHE A 52 -1.54 16.35 7.35
CA PHE A 52 -1.69 17.80 7.37
C PHE A 52 -1.34 18.41 6.01
N GLN A 53 -1.60 19.69 5.84
CA GLN A 53 -1.35 20.36 4.57
C GLN A 53 -0.92 21.82 4.78
N THR A 54 -0.23 22.34 3.78
CA THR A 54 0.00 23.78 3.57
C THR A 54 -0.75 24.24 2.33
N THR A 55 -0.62 25.51 1.97
CA THR A 55 -1.17 26.03 0.71
C THR A 55 -0.69 25.26 -0.52
N GLN A 56 0.54 24.77 -0.51
CA GLN A 56 1.18 24.14 -1.68
C GLN A 56 1.39 22.62 -1.57
N LYS A 57 1.35 22.03 -0.37
CA LYS A 57 1.75 20.64 -0.16
C LYS A 57 0.76 19.88 0.74
N LEU A 58 0.69 18.58 0.50
CA LEU A 58 0.06 17.58 1.38
C LEU A 58 1.15 16.77 2.06
N TYR A 59 0.92 16.41 3.30
CA TYR A 59 1.84 15.61 4.11
C TYR A 59 1.09 14.45 4.73
N MET A 60 1.63 13.25 4.57
CA MET A 60 1.20 12.04 5.28
C MET A 60 2.39 11.47 6.04
N VAL A 61 2.21 11.22 7.33
CA VAL A 61 3.27 10.75 8.23
C VAL A 61 2.91 9.35 8.71
N PHE A 62 3.83 8.43 8.52
CA PHE A 62 3.69 7.00 8.80
C PHE A 62 4.74 6.56 9.80
N ASP A 63 4.53 5.40 10.42
CA ASP A 63 5.59 4.72 11.15
C ASP A 63 6.79 4.48 10.23
N PHE A 64 7.99 4.59 10.78
CA PHE A 64 9.21 4.34 10.02
C PHE A 64 9.65 2.88 10.22
N PHE A 65 9.77 2.14 9.12
CA PHE A 65 10.23 0.77 9.11
C PHE A 65 11.65 0.71 8.57
N ASN A 66 12.58 0.16 9.35
CA ASN A 66 14.01 0.15 9.05
C ASN A 66 14.50 -1.14 8.38
N GLY A 67 13.63 -2.16 8.24
CA GLY A 67 13.94 -3.41 7.54
C GLY A 67 14.01 -3.27 6.01
N GLY A 68 13.60 -2.13 5.45
CA GLY A 68 13.64 -1.86 4.01
C GLY A 68 12.51 -2.56 3.22
N GLU A 69 12.64 -2.54 1.91
CA GLU A 69 11.68 -3.16 0.98
C GLU A 69 11.94 -4.66 0.81
N LEU A 70 10.88 -5.47 0.76
CA LEU A 70 11.00 -6.90 0.47
C LEU A 70 11.66 -7.16 -0.88
N PHE A 71 11.44 -6.27 -1.86
CA PHE A 71 12.08 -6.31 -3.17
C PHE A 71 13.61 -6.31 -3.08
N HIS A 72 14.20 -5.53 -2.16
CA HIS A 72 15.65 -5.49 -1.99
C HIS A 72 16.23 -6.87 -1.65
N TYR A 73 15.58 -7.59 -0.74
CA TYR A 73 16.03 -8.95 -0.34
C TYR A 73 15.82 -9.97 -1.45
N LEU A 74 14.76 -9.83 -2.24
CA LEU A 74 14.51 -10.70 -3.37
C LEU A 74 15.50 -10.46 -4.50
N SER A 75 15.79 -9.18 -4.82
CA SER A 75 16.74 -8.81 -5.90
C SER A 75 18.19 -9.17 -5.58
N THR A 76 18.60 -9.13 -4.31
CA THR A 76 19.96 -9.50 -3.89
C THR A 76 20.12 -11.00 -3.63
N GLY A 77 19.10 -11.67 -3.09
CA GLY A 77 19.12 -13.10 -2.77
C GLY A 77 18.60 -14.02 -3.88
N GLY A 78 18.00 -13.46 -4.92
CA GLY A 78 17.44 -14.18 -6.08
C GLY A 78 16.09 -14.84 -5.79
N ARG A 79 15.97 -15.58 -4.69
CA ARG A 79 14.72 -16.26 -4.26
C ARG A 79 14.72 -16.50 -2.76
N PHE A 80 13.54 -16.58 -2.18
CA PHE A 80 13.37 -17.01 -0.78
C PHE A 80 13.31 -18.54 -0.67
N SER A 81 13.69 -19.08 0.50
CA SER A 81 13.37 -20.46 0.83
C SER A 81 11.84 -20.65 0.92
N PRO A 82 11.34 -21.90 0.75
CA PRO A 82 9.91 -22.17 0.88
C PRO A 82 9.33 -21.70 2.22
N GLU A 83 10.04 -21.88 3.33
CA GLU A 83 9.62 -21.50 4.68
C GLU A 83 9.49 -19.98 4.78
N ARG A 84 10.46 -19.22 4.25
CA ARG A 84 10.43 -17.78 4.24
C ARG A 84 9.31 -17.24 3.33
N ALA A 85 9.11 -17.87 2.18
CA ALA A 85 8.01 -17.52 1.27
C ALA A 85 6.64 -17.78 1.91
N MET A 86 6.46 -18.92 2.60
CA MET A 86 5.24 -19.23 3.34
C MET A 86 4.97 -18.21 4.46
N PHE A 87 6.00 -17.82 5.20
CA PHE A 87 5.88 -16.82 6.26
C PHE A 87 5.34 -15.48 5.73
N TYR A 88 5.98 -14.93 4.70
CA TYR A 88 5.50 -13.69 4.10
C TYR A 88 4.14 -13.85 3.41
N GLY A 89 3.91 -14.99 2.75
CA GLY A 89 2.61 -15.29 2.12
C GLY A 89 1.47 -15.33 3.13
N ALA A 90 1.70 -15.86 4.32
CA ALA A 90 0.70 -15.88 5.39
C ALA A 90 0.35 -14.46 5.86
N GLU A 91 1.36 -13.62 6.10
CA GLU A 91 1.16 -12.24 6.55
C GLU A 91 0.47 -11.38 5.48
N ILE A 92 0.85 -11.54 4.20
CA ILE A 92 0.18 -10.89 3.05
C ILE A 92 -1.30 -11.31 3.01
N THR A 93 -1.58 -12.61 3.14
CA THR A 93 -2.94 -13.15 3.14
C THR A 93 -3.79 -12.53 4.25
N MET A 94 -3.25 -12.38 5.45
CA MET A 94 -3.94 -11.74 6.58
C MET A 94 -4.20 -10.26 6.30
N ALA A 95 -3.23 -9.53 5.73
CA ALA A 95 -3.38 -8.12 5.37
C ALA A 95 -4.48 -7.93 4.30
N LEU A 96 -4.41 -8.68 3.19
CA LEU A 96 -5.40 -8.62 2.12
C LEU A 96 -6.79 -9.04 2.61
N GLY A 97 -6.89 -10.12 3.40
CA GLY A 97 -8.15 -10.57 4.00
C GLY A 97 -8.80 -9.48 4.84
N HIS A 98 -8.01 -8.74 5.62
CA HIS A 98 -8.49 -7.59 6.39
C HIS A 98 -9.00 -6.46 5.48
N LEU A 99 -8.25 -6.09 4.43
CA LEU A 99 -8.68 -5.08 3.46
C LEU A 99 -10.00 -5.49 2.77
N HIS A 100 -10.09 -6.74 2.32
CA HIS A 100 -11.27 -7.29 1.66
C HIS A 100 -12.50 -7.33 2.58
N SER A 101 -12.33 -7.57 3.88
CA SER A 101 -13.42 -7.49 4.87
C SER A 101 -13.99 -6.07 5.01
N LEU A 102 -13.18 -5.04 4.71
CA LEU A 102 -13.57 -3.64 4.69
C LEU A 102 -14.03 -3.16 3.30
N ASN A 103 -14.25 -4.08 2.35
CA ASN A 103 -14.59 -3.79 0.97
C ASN A 103 -13.57 -2.91 0.25
N ILE A 104 -12.28 -3.11 0.55
CA ILE A 104 -11.15 -2.44 -0.08
C ILE A 104 -10.42 -3.45 -0.97
N VAL A 105 -10.21 -3.09 -2.25
CA VAL A 105 -9.33 -3.81 -3.19
C VAL A 105 -8.03 -3.04 -3.28
N TYR A 106 -6.90 -3.74 -3.10
CA TYR A 106 -5.58 -3.11 -3.01
C TYR A 106 -5.00 -2.76 -4.38
N ARG A 107 -5.00 -3.68 -5.35
CA ARG A 107 -4.69 -3.54 -6.77
C ARG A 107 -3.24 -3.26 -7.18
N ASP A 108 -2.31 -3.19 -6.24
CA ASP A 108 -0.88 -2.96 -6.55
C ASP A 108 0.03 -3.81 -5.65
N LEU A 109 -0.34 -5.08 -5.43
CA LEU A 109 0.48 -5.99 -4.66
C LEU A 109 1.75 -6.33 -5.44
N LYS A 110 2.90 -6.00 -4.86
CA LYS A 110 4.23 -6.28 -5.41
C LYS A 110 5.27 -6.16 -4.29
N PRO A 111 6.46 -6.78 -4.44
CA PRO A 111 7.50 -6.75 -3.40
C PRO A 111 8.00 -5.36 -3.02
N GLU A 112 7.90 -4.36 -3.93
CA GLU A 112 8.27 -2.96 -3.69
C GLU A 112 7.32 -2.26 -2.70
N ASN A 113 6.06 -2.72 -2.64
CA ASN A 113 5.04 -2.17 -1.75
C ASN A 113 4.95 -2.93 -0.41
N LEU A 114 5.90 -3.80 -0.13
CA LEU A 114 6.02 -4.55 1.12
C LEU A 114 7.30 -4.13 1.84
N LEU A 115 7.14 -3.44 2.97
CA LEU A 115 8.25 -3.08 3.84
C LEU A 115 8.42 -4.13 4.94
N LEU A 116 9.61 -4.19 5.54
CA LEU A 116 9.89 -5.00 6.72
C LEU A 116 10.11 -4.11 7.94
N ASP A 117 9.53 -4.50 9.07
CA ASP A 117 9.85 -3.88 10.35
C ASP A 117 11.15 -4.48 10.95
N ALA A 118 11.50 -4.07 12.16
CA ALA A 118 12.72 -4.49 12.83
C ALA A 118 12.73 -5.99 13.18
N GLU A 119 11.57 -6.57 13.38
CA GLU A 119 11.35 -7.98 13.70
C GLU A 119 11.25 -8.86 12.45
N GLY A 120 11.21 -8.26 11.25
CA GLY A 120 11.12 -8.95 9.97
C GLY A 120 9.69 -9.23 9.50
N HIS A 121 8.67 -8.63 10.14
CA HIS A 121 7.28 -8.71 9.71
C HIS A 121 6.98 -7.73 8.59
N ILE A 122 6.06 -8.09 7.69
CA ILE A 122 5.68 -7.21 6.58
C ILE A 122 4.77 -6.05 7.01
N LYS A 123 4.86 -4.98 6.23
CA LYS A 123 3.92 -3.85 6.25
C LYS A 123 3.54 -3.51 4.82
N VAL A 124 2.28 -3.76 4.46
CA VAL A 124 1.72 -3.33 3.17
C VAL A 124 1.62 -1.81 3.17
N THR A 125 2.18 -1.18 2.14
CA THR A 125 2.23 0.28 1.97
C THR A 125 1.69 0.70 0.62
N ASP A 126 1.61 2.00 0.34
CA ASP A 126 1.16 2.62 -0.92
C ASP A 126 -0.26 2.22 -1.38
N PHE A 127 -1.25 2.88 -0.82
CA PHE A 127 -2.69 2.71 -1.13
C PHE A 127 -3.19 3.63 -2.26
N GLY A 128 -2.28 4.25 -3.01
CA GLY A 128 -2.62 5.21 -4.07
C GLY A 128 -3.47 4.63 -5.21
N LEU A 129 -3.42 3.33 -5.43
CA LEU A 129 -4.26 2.64 -6.42
C LEU A 129 -5.42 1.86 -5.80
N SER A 130 -5.57 1.84 -4.48
CA SER A 130 -6.63 1.08 -3.80
C SER A 130 -8.02 1.68 -4.06
N LYS A 131 -9.05 0.84 -4.01
CA LYS A 131 -10.44 1.25 -4.17
C LYS A 131 -11.29 0.74 -3.02
N GLN A 132 -12.05 1.65 -2.40
CA GLN A 132 -12.97 1.34 -1.31
C GLN A 132 -14.41 1.19 -1.82
N GLY A 133 -15.25 0.44 -1.10
CA GLY A 133 -16.66 0.24 -1.39
C GLY A 133 -16.91 -0.78 -2.50
N VAL A 134 -15.96 -1.68 -2.74
CA VAL A 134 -16.11 -2.75 -3.73
C VAL A 134 -16.81 -3.95 -3.07
N VAL A 135 -18.11 -4.08 -3.36
CA VAL A 135 -18.94 -5.19 -2.86
C VAL A 135 -19.00 -6.31 -3.89
N ASP A 136 -19.21 -5.95 -5.15
CA ASP A 136 -19.32 -6.87 -6.30
C ASP A 136 -18.19 -6.65 -7.31
N ASP A 137 -18.09 -7.53 -8.30
CA ASP A 137 -17.10 -7.44 -9.39
C ASP A 137 -17.50 -6.37 -10.43
N ASN A 138 -17.51 -5.10 -10.01
CA ASN A 138 -17.97 -3.98 -10.81
C ASN A 138 -16.89 -2.91 -11.12
N VAL A 139 -15.65 -3.17 -10.77
CA VAL A 139 -14.53 -2.25 -11.05
C VAL A 139 -14.10 -2.39 -12.50
N LYS A 140 -13.92 -1.24 -13.19
CA LYS A 140 -13.51 -1.19 -14.62
C LYS A 140 -12.20 -0.44 -14.86
N SER A 141 -11.57 0.09 -13.80
CA SER A 141 -10.34 0.87 -13.96
C SER A 141 -9.16 -0.01 -14.34
N PHE A 142 -8.38 0.42 -15.34
CA PHE A 142 -7.13 -0.23 -15.72
C PHE A 142 -5.99 0.41 -14.93
N CYS A 143 -5.52 -0.25 -13.89
CA CYS A 143 -4.44 0.25 -13.03
C CYS A 143 -3.70 -0.91 -12.37
N GLY A 144 -2.52 -0.64 -11.87
CA GLY A 144 -1.58 -1.58 -11.27
C GLY A 144 -0.24 -1.56 -11.98
N THR A 145 0.68 -2.39 -11.54
CA THR A 145 2.00 -2.59 -12.15
C THR A 145 1.88 -3.70 -13.19
N PRO A 146 2.28 -3.48 -14.46
CA PRO A 146 2.00 -4.39 -15.59
C PRO A 146 2.35 -5.85 -15.34
N GLU A 147 3.47 -6.12 -14.68
CA GLU A 147 4.00 -7.46 -14.40
C GLU A 147 3.13 -8.25 -13.42
N TYR A 148 2.27 -7.56 -12.66
CA TYR A 148 1.44 -8.12 -11.58
C TYR A 148 -0.07 -8.01 -11.87
N LEU A 149 -0.46 -7.55 -13.09
CA LEU A 149 -1.87 -7.41 -13.43
C LEU A 149 -2.55 -8.76 -13.63
N ALA A 150 -3.68 -8.95 -12.96
CA ALA A 150 -4.54 -10.10 -13.17
C ALA A 150 -5.08 -10.18 -14.61
N PRO A 151 -5.32 -11.39 -15.16
CA PRO A 151 -5.76 -11.56 -16.55
C PRO A 151 -7.03 -10.79 -16.90
N GLU A 152 -8.00 -10.70 -15.98
CA GLU A 152 -9.26 -9.97 -16.18
C GLU A 152 -9.03 -8.46 -16.30
N ILE A 153 -8.03 -7.89 -15.60
CA ILE A 153 -7.65 -6.48 -15.76
C ILE A 153 -7.06 -6.26 -17.16
N LEU A 154 -6.16 -7.15 -17.60
CA LEU A 154 -5.55 -7.08 -18.93
C LEU A 154 -6.59 -7.19 -20.05
N LYS A 155 -7.61 -8.02 -19.87
CA LYS A 155 -8.74 -8.17 -20.79
C LYS A 155 -9.76 -7.03 -20.72
N ARG A 156 -9.59 -6.06 -19.79
CA ARG A 156 -10.53 -4.97 -19.54
C ARG A 156 -11.94 -5.42 -19.13
N GLU A 157 -12.02 -6.58 -18.48
CA GLU A 157 -13.24 -7.10 -17.87
C GLU A 157 -13.53 -6.35 -16.56
N THR A 158 -14.74 -6.51 -16.01
CA THR A 158 -15.05 -6.06 -14.65
C THR A 158 -14.39 -6.99 -13.65
N TYR A 159 -13.94 -6.41 -12.53
CA TYR A 159 -13.25 -7.18 -11.50
C TYR A 159 -13.60 -6.69 -10.09
N GLY A 160 -13.25 -7.48 -9.11
CA GLY A 160 -13.42 -7.20 -7.69
C GLY A 160 -12.17 -7.55 -6.88
N LYS A 161 -12.39 -8.02 -5.65
CA LYS A 161 -11.34 -8.33 -4.67
C LYS A 161 -10.39 -9.46 -5.12
N VAL A 162 -10.88 -10.32 -6.02
CA VAL A 162 -10.15 -11.54 -6.49
C VAL A 162 -8.83 -11.19 -7.17
N VAL A 163 -8.71 -10.01 -7.81
CA VAL A 163 -7.49 -9.57 -8.49
C VAL A 163 -6.28 -9.43 -7.58
N ASP A 164 -6.49 -9.24 -6.27
CA ASP A 164 -5.40 -9.13 -5.31
C ASP A 164 -4.74 -10.49 -4.99
N TRP A 165 -5.36 -11.60 -5.40
CA TRP A 165 -4.82 -12.95 -5.20
C TRP A 165 -3.98 -13.46 -6.37
N TRP A 166 -3.99 -12.75 -7.50
CA TRP A 166 -3.17 -13.07 -8.67
C TRP A 166 -1.69 -12.82 -8.39
#